data_cf08cccc5997a962a119fa19a8be1690
#
_entry.id   cf08cccc5997a962a119fa19a8be1690
#
_cell.length_a   1.000
_cell.length_b   1.000
_cell.length_c   1.000
_cell.angle_alpha   90.00
_cell.angle_beta   90.00
_cell.angle_gamma   90.00
#
_symmetry.space_group_name_H-M   'P 1'
#
loop_
_entity.id
_entity.type
_entity.pdbx_description
1 polymer ?
#
loop_
_entity_poly.entity_id
_entity_poly.type
_entity_poly.pdbx_seq_one_letter_code
_entity_poly.pdbx_strand_id
1 'polypeptide(L)'
;MKKCRRTLYGGVLLVMLGISSGYGQTGPTVSHSFLNNAALDVFFLKDFDINSPGSGPPIFFIDITNDGVAHQVVMRLSITSRSRGNLSNGQTGVFSLQPGQILKLSSRDIFSNSGPYRLESYQIDDEAAKGLIKDVLSTGKLPSDVYTFQVILVEANNQGNQFDSEVFDIRVSNPHKLDLVFPGAPASGDMKDCPVIFTNLPQFRWESDMRQFRVIVAPLRRGEDPESALNNDPRFTRFFVLQGGGNTGLVAGGNRFNDRVEGIPNTSFQFPSSGEILVLRPGKTYVWRVIGIIETSSGSTPFESEIYCFHLANLDKVDTGMQQLNVILKNLLGSDYEKIFGEGGELEGYSPKRITFDGKDVTPGELLVRLRKMNDKFKGYKIE
;
A
#
# COMPACT_ATOMS: atom_id res chain seq x y z
N MET A 1 -56.19 9.20 -62.82
CA MET A 1 -56.80 9.26 -61.50
C MET A 1 -56.97 7.85 -60.94
N LYS A 2 -56.06 7.36 -60.07
CA LYS A 2 -56.19 6.07 -59.40
C LYS A 2 -55.95 6.32 -57.91
N LYS A 3 -56.99 6.19 -57.09
CA LYS A 3 -56.96 6.28 -55.64
C LYS A 3 -56.34 4.99 -55.09
N CYS A 4 -55.29 5.11 -54.33
CA CYS A 4 -54.68 4.02 -53.53
C CYS A 4 -55.22 4.06 -52.09
N ARG A 5 -56.01 3.05 -51.74
CA ARG A 5 -56.51 2.83 -50.36
C ARG A 5 -55.36 2.15 -49.58
N ARG A 6 -54.87 2.76 -48.54
CA ARG A 6 -54.04 2.13 -47.51
C ARG A 6 -54.89 1.56 -46.41
N THR A 7 -54.81 0.26 -46.27
CA THR A 7 -55.45 -0.49 -45.16
C THR A 7 -54.48 -0.48 -43.97
N LEU A 8 -54.88 0.09 -42.85
CA LEU A 8 -54.16 0.03 -41.60
C LEU A 8 -54.49 -1.31 -40.92
N TYR A 9 -53.50 -2.17 -40.76
CA TYR A 9 -53.59 -3.31 -39.84
C TYR A 9 -53.10 -2.85 -38.46
N GLY A 10 -54.03 -2.74 -37.52
CA GLY A 10 -53.73 -2.55 -36.08
C GLY A 10 -53.31 -3.87 -35.50
N GLY A 11 -52.00 -4.02 -35.26
CA GLY A 11 -51.47 -5.11 -34.47
C GLY A 11 -51.62 -4.78 -32.98
N VAL A 12 -52.45 -5.50 -32.28
CA VAL A 12 -52.54 -5.47 -30.79
C VAL A 12 -51.33 -6.25 -30.28
N LEU A 13 -50.35 -5.52 -29.79
CA LEU A 13 -49.19 -6.09 -29.08
C LEU A 13 -49.64 -6.43 -27.64
N LEU A 14 -49.91 -7.70 -27.38
CA LEU A 14 -50.20 -8.24 -26.04
C LEU A 14 -48.88 -8.33 -25.26
N VAL A 15 -48.58 -7.32 -24.45
CA VAL A 15 -47.44 -7.36 -23.51
C VAL A 15 -47.83 -8.30 -22.34
N MET A 16 -47.36 -9.54 -22.44
CA MET A 16 -47.35 -10.44 -21.28
C MET A 16 -46.30 -9.93 -20.29
N LEU A 17 -46.75 -9.20 -19.30
CA LEU A 17 -45.99 -8.94 -18.09
C LEU A 17 -45.83 -10.29 -17.33
N GLY A 18 -44.74 -10.98 -17.62
CA GLY A 18 -44.28 -12.09 -16.78
C GLY A 18 -43.93 -11.54 -15.41
N ILE A 19 -44.83 -11.67 -14.46
CA ILE A 19 -44.55 -11.53 -13.05
C ILE A 19 -43.64 -12.75 -12.73
N SER A 20 -42.33 -12.58 -12.84
CA SER A 20 -41.39 -13.48 -12.18
C SER A 20 -41.61 -13.26 -10.68
N SER A 21 -42.41 -14.12 -10.08
CA SER A 21 -42.42 -14.32 -8.63
C SER A 21 -40.99 -14.76 -8.29
N GLY A 22 -40.16 -13.77 -7.93
CA GLY A 22 -38.91 -14.08 -7.24
C GLY A 22 -39.29 -14.85 -5.98
N TYR A 23 -39.13 -16.16 -6.00
CA TYR A 23 -39.13 -16.94 -4.76
C TYR A 23 -38.01 -16.34 -3.93
N GLY A 24 -38.38 -15.48 -2.98
CA GLY A 24 -37.46 -15.01 -1.96
C GLY A 24 -36.82 -16.27 -1.34
N GLN A 25 -35.55 -16.32 -1.25
CA GLN A 25 -34.81 -17.40 -0.62
C GLN A 25 -35.32 -17.50 0.82
N THR A 26 -36.15 -18.52 1.10
CA THR A 26 -36.69 -18.75 2.43
C THR A 26 -35.65 -19.52 3.23
N GLY A 27 -34.94 -18.83 4.10
CA GLY A 27 -33.91 -19.43 4.94
C GLY A 27 -32.89 -18.42 5.44
N PRO A 28 -32.04 -18.83 6.36
CA PRO A 28 -30.98 -17.97 6.87
C PRO A 28 -29.96 -17.63 5.79
N THR A 29 -29.49 -16.39 5.79
CA THR A 29 -28.46 -15.86 4.91
C THR A 29 -27.14 -15.65 5.66
N VAL A 30 -26.03 -15.74 4.95
CA VAL A 30 -24.69 -15.54 5.50
C VAL A 30 -23.96 -14.44 4.74
N SER A 31 -23.24 -13.61 5.48
CA SER A 31 -22.35 -12.59 4.94
C SER A 31 -21.11 -12.49 5.82
N HIS A 32 -20.08 -11.80 5.35
CA HIS A 32 -18.87 -11.56 6.13
C HIS A 32 -18.61 -10.08 6.34
N SER A 33 -17.86 -9.78 7.40
CA SER A 33 -17.29 -8.45 7.62
C SER A 33 -15.90 -8.55 8.25
N PHE A 34 -15.04 -7.58 7.95
CA PHE A 34 -13.72 -7.49 8.57
C PHE A 34 -13.74 -6.43 9.68
N LEU A 35 -12.93 -6.64 10.72
CA LEU A 35 -12.79 -5.65 11.81
C LEU A 35 -12.24 -4.32 11.28
N ASN A 36 -11.28 -4.39 10.39
CA ASN A 36 -10.72 -3.27 9.64
C ASN A 36 -10.86 -3.62 8.17
N ASN A 37 -11.49 -2.82 7.36
CA ASN A 37 -11.76 -3.04 5.92
C ASN A 37 -10.50 -3.31 5.07
N ALA A 38 -9.52 -4.02 5.58
CA ALA A 38 -8.20 -4.10 5.02
C ALA A 38 -7.78 -5.53 4.73
N ALA A 39 -7.17 -5.67 3.59
CA ALA A 39 -6.22 -6.74 3.37
C ALA A 39 -5.13 -6.66 4.44
N LEU A 40 -4.94 -7.69 5.23
CA LEU A 40 -3.84 -7.79 6.18
C LEU A 40 -2.55 -7.98 5.41
N ASP A 41 -1.54 -7.15 5.68
CA ASP A 41 -0.23 -7.31 5.05
C ASP A 41 0.53 -8.50 5.66
N VAL A 42 0.43 -8.67 6.98
CA VAL A 42 1.11 -9.74 7.70
C VAL A 42 0.15 -10.43 8.66
N PHE A 43 0.18 -11.75 8.60
CA PHE A 43 -0.59 -12.60 9.48
C PHE A 43 0.35 -13.43 10.37
N PHE A 44 0.33 -13.19 11.68
CA PHE A 44 1.17 -13.91 12.63
C PHE A 44 0.49 -15.16 13.15
N LEU A 45 1.23 -16.27 13.22
CA LEU A 45 0.73 -17.52 13.79
C LEU A 45 0.29 -17.37 15.25
N LYS A 46 0.99 -16.54 16.03
CA LYS A 46 0.63 -16.27 17.43
C LYS A 46 -0.78 -15.73 17.61
N ASP A 47 -1.33 -15.09 16.57
CA ASP A 47 -2.67 -14.52 16.60
C ASP A 47 -3.76 -15.59 16.40
N PHE A 48 -3.35 -16.77 15.90
CA PHE A 48 -4.17 -17.99 15.88
C PHE A 48 -3.97 -18.87 17.10
N ASP A 49 -3.25 -18.44 18.11
CA ASP A 49 -2.80 -19.21 19.26
C ASP A 49 -3.42 -20.63 19.36
N ILE A 50 -2.71 -21.62 18.78
CA ILE A 50 -3.14 -23.01 18.74
C ILE A 50 -3.24 -23.59 20.17
N ASN A 51 -2.49 -23.02 21.13
CA ASN A 51 -2.47 -23.46 22.53
C ASN A 51 -3.50 -22.71 23.40
N SER A 52 -3.93 -21.52 22.98
CA SER A 52 -4.97 -20.71 23.63
C SER A 52 -5.91 -20.12 22.60
N PRO A 53 -6.67 -20.97 21.88
CA PRO A 53 -7.56 -20.52 20.81
C PRO A 53 -8.55 -19.48 21.33
N GLY A 54 -8.62 -18.36 20.61
CA GLY A 54 -9.49 -17.25 20.97
C GLY A 54 -8.82 -16.12 21.75
N SER A 55 -7.52 -16.13 22.02
CA SER A 55 -6.80 -15.05 22.72
C SER A 55 -6.40 -13.89 21.79
N GLY A 56 -6.18 -14.13 20.49
CA GLY A 56 -5.83 -13.12 19.48
C GLY A 56 -7.01 -12.20 19.10
N PRO A 57 -6.85 -11.07 18.41
CA PRO A 57 -7.94 -10.25 17.90
C PRO A 57 -8.77 -11.01 16.84
N PRO A 58 -10.09 -10.78 16.75
CA PRO A 58 -10.87 -11.36 15.68
C PRO A 58 -10.41 -10.78 14.33
N ILE A 59 -10.32 -11.63 13.31
CA ILE A 59 -9.84 -11.24 11.98
C ILE A 59 -11.02 -10.87 11.09
N PHE A 60 -12.05 -11.71 11.15
CA PHE A 60 -13.29 -11.52 10.41
C PHE A 60 -14.48 -11.89 11.29
N PHE A 61 -15.64 -11.49 10.85
CA PHE A 61 -16.93 -11.89 11.40
C PHE A 61 -17.75 -12.55 10.30
N ILE A 62 -18.53 -13.54 10.70
CA ILE A 62 -19.59 -14.14 9.90
C ILE A 62 -20.90 -13.67 10.49
N ASP A 63 -21.66 -12.94 9.71
CA ASP A 63 -22.97 -12.41 10.09
C ASP A 63 -24.05 -13.31 9.47
N ILE A 64 -24.81 -13.99 10.32
CA ILE A 64 -25.90 -14.88 9.90
C ILE A 64 -27.23 -14.20 10.27
N THR A 65 -28.04 -13.93 9.27
CA THR A 65 -29.37 -13.34 9.45
C THR A 65 -30.41 -14.42 9.17
N ASN A 66 -31.20 -14.76 10.19
CA ASN A 66 -32.27 -15.74 10.06
C ASN A 66 -33.56 -15.06 9.63
N ASP A 67 -34.35 -15.76 8.89
CA ASP A 67 -35.73 -15.37 8.52
C ASP A 67 -36.71 -15.47 9.70
N GLY A 68 -38.00 -15.46 9.41
CA GLY A 68 -39.08 -15.55 10.41
C GLY A 68 -39.32 -16.95 11.01
N VAL A 69 -38.50 -17.97 10.65
CA VAL A 69 -38.70 -19.35 11.05
C VAL A 69 -37.45 -19.85 11.82
N ALA A 70 -37.65 -20.75 12.78
CA ALA A 70 -36.56 -21.39 13.50
C ALA A 70 -35.89 -22.46 12.64
N HIS A 71 -34.56 -22.45 12.57
CA HIS A 71 -33.78 -23.41 11.83
C HIS A 71 -32.71 -24.12 12.70
N GLN A 72 -32.47 -25.40 12.43
CA GLN A 72 -31.33 -26.15 12.94
C GLN A 72 -30.31 -26.19 11.81
N VAL A 73 -29.13 -25.62 12.04
CA VAL A 73 -28.12 -25.45 11.00
C VAL A 73 -26.76 -26.02 11.40
N VAL A 74 -26.00 -26.35 10.39
CA VAL A 74 -24.57 -26.65 10.48
C VAL A 74 -23.84 -25.65 9.56
N MET A 75 -22.78 -25.06 10.02
CA MET A 75 -21.92 -24.21 9.23
C MET A 75 -20.70 -25.03 8.78
N ARG A 76 -20.48 -25.12 7.48
CA ARG A 76 -19.28 -25.68 6.88
C ARG A 76 -18.32 -24.58 6.52
N LEU A 77 -17.04 -24.78 6.77
CA LEU A 77 -15.96 -23.86 6.43
C LEU A 77 -14.89 -24.58 5.63
N SER A 78 -14.52 -24.04 4.49
CA SER A 78 -13.33 -24.48 3.76
C SER A 78 -12.33 -23.32 3.61
N ILE A 79 -11.05 -23.65 3.64
CA ILE A 79 -9.94 -22.70 3.48
C ILE A 79 -9.06 -23.23 2.37
N THR A 80 -8.88 -22.41 1.32
CA THR A 80 -7.99 -22.72 0.21
C THR A 80 -6.90 -21.67 0.10
N SER A 81 -5.70 -22.08 -0.25
CA SER A 81 -4.59 -21.22 -0.63
C SER A 81 -4.48 -21.20 -2.16
N ARG A 82 -4.28 -20.03 -2.73
CA ARG A 82 -4.13 -19.91 -4.19
C ARG A 82 -2.97 -20.71 -4.74
N SER A 83 -1.85 -20.76 -4.00
CA SER A 83 -0.63 -21.43 -4.43
C SER A 83 -0.61 -22.93 -4.06
N ARG A 84 -1.38 -23.36 -3.04
CA ARG A 84 -1.28 -24.71 -2.45
C ARG A 84 -2.56 -25.53 -2.56
N GLY A 85 -3.67 -24.92 -3.00
CA GLY A 85 -4.97 -25.59 -3.08
C GLY A 85 -5.70 -25.65 -1.74
N ASN A 86 -6.46 -26.71 -1.53
CA ASN A 86 -7.25 -26.91 -0.31
C ASN A 86 -6.33 -27.12 0.91
N LEU A 87 -6.54 -26.29 1.95
CA LEU A 87 -5.78 -26.41 3.19
C LEU A 87 -6.56 -27.15 4.27
N SER A 88 -7.84 -26.83 4.40
CA SER A 88 -8.68 -27.38 5.46
C SER A 88 -10.15 -27.30 5.11
N ASN A 89 -10.89 -28.32 5.55
CA ASN A 89 -12.34 -28.32 5.56
C ASN A 89 -12.81 -28.66 6.95
N GLY A 90 -13.83 -27.98 7.44
CA GLY A 90 -14.37 -28.22 8.76
C GLY A 90 -15.87 -27.92 8.82
N GLN A 91 -16.51 -28.37 9.89
CA GLN A 91 -17.88 -28.02 10.17
C GLN A 91 -18.13 -27.86 11.67
N THR A 92 -19.08 -27.00 12.01
CA THR A 92 -19.55 -26.83 13.38
C THR A 92 -20.46 -27.99 13.81
N GLY A 93 -20.72 -28.08 15.11
CA GLY A 93 -21.87 -28.81 15.58
C GLY A 93 -23.19 -28.18 15.09
N VAL A 94 -24.28 -28.86 15.40
CA VAL A 94 -25.64 -28.33 15.13
C VAL A 94 -25.94 -27.19 16.09
N PHE A 95 -26.38 -26.06 15.57
CA PHE A 95 -26.90 -24.96 16.39
C PHE A 95 -28.23 -24.42 15.88
N SER A 96 -28.98 -23.79 16.79
CA SER A 96 -30.34 -23.28 16.50
C SER A 96 -30.29 -21.81 16.16
N LEU A 97 -30.97 -21.40 15.11
CA LEU A 97 -31.27 -20.00 14.78
C LEU A 97 -32.71 -19.73 15.11
N GLN A 98 -32.95 -18.73 15.97
CA GLN A 98 -34.30 -18.32 16.32
C GLN A 98 -34.92 -17.45 15.21
N PRO A 99 -36.24 -17.35 15.10
CA PRO A 99 -36.92 -16.50 14.13
C PRO A 99 -36.42 -15.05 14.22
N GLY A 100 -35.96 -14.47 13.10
CA GLY A 100 -35.46 -13.11 13.02
C GLY A 100 -34.15 -12.85 13.76
N GLN A 101 -33.43 -13.89 14.20
CA GLN A 101 -32.14 -13.74 14.88
C GLN A 101 -31.05 -13.25 13.93
N ILE A 102 -30.28 -12.29 14.41
CA ILE A 102 -29.00 -11.90 13.80
C ILE A 102 -27.89 -12.43 14.70
N LEU A 103 -27.09 -13.36 14.19
CA LEU A 103 -25.98 -13.97 14.88
C LEU A 103 -24.66 -13.50 14.26
N LYS A 104 -23.82 -12.86 15.06
CA LYS A 104 -22.50 -12.42 14.64
C LYS A 104 -21.43 -13.29 15.28
N LEU A 105 -20.75 -14.09 14.47
CA LEU A 105 -19.67 -14.99 14.88
C LEU A 105 -18.33 -14.39 14.50
N SER A 106 -17.43 -14.27 15.45
CA SER A 106 -16.06 -13.90 15.15
C SER A 106 -15.25 -15.12 14.70
N SER A 107 -14.13 -14.89 14.02
CA SER A 107 -13.16 -15.95 13.71
C SER A 107 -12.70 -16.70 14.97
N ARG A 108 -12.68 -16.05 16.14
CA ARG A 108 -12.38 -16.67 17.42
C ARG A 108 -13.42 -17.69 17.86
N ASP A 109 -14.72 -17.38 17.70
CA ASP A 109 -15.79 -18.27 18.08
C ASP A 109 -15.73 -19.56 17.25
N ILE A 110 -15.37 -19.44 15.98
CA ILE A 110 -15.30 -20.54 15.01
C ILE A 110 -14.09 -21.44 15.29
N PHE A 111 -12.91 -20.84 15.51
CA PHE A 111 -11.64 -21.57 15.71
C PHE A 111 -11.34 -21.87 17.19
N SER A 112 -12.24 -21.57 18.11
CA SER A 112 -12.05 -21.85 19.53
C SER A 112 -12.10 -23.36 19.84
N ASN A 113 -11.51 -23.76 20.98
CA ASN A 113 -11.63 -25.13 21.48
C ASN A 113 -12.94 -25.40 22.23
N SER A 114 -13.75 -24.37 22.46
CA SER A 114 -14.99 -24.46 23.23
C SER A 114 -16.06 -23.53 22.63
N GLY A 115 -17.30 -23.75 23.02
CA GLY A 115 -18.42 -22.96 22.55
C GLY A 115 -19.28 -23.67 21.50
N PRO A 116 -20.52 -23.15 21.29
CA PRO A 116 -21.50 -23.83 20.44
C PRO A 116 -21.24 -23.69 18.94
N TYR A 117 -20.38 -22.75 18.53
CA TYR A 117 -20.10 -22.42 17.12
C TYR A 117 -18.72 -22.84 16.65
N ARG A 118 -17.99 -23.59 17.51
CA ARG A 118 -16.66 -24.08 17.17
C ARG A 118 -16.73 -25.14 16.07
N LEU A 119 -15.64 -25.29 15.34
CA LEU A 119 -15.47 -26.43 14.45
C LEU A 119 -15.32 -27.71 15.27
N GLU A 120 -16.26 -28.63 15.15
CA GLU A 120 -16.23 -29.94 15.84
C GLU A 120 -15.49 -31.01 15.06
N SER A 121 -15.54 -30.92 13.73
CA SER A 121 -14.76 -31.77 12.86
C SER A 121 -14.02 -30.93 11.83
N TYR A 122 -12.76 -31.24 11.60
CA TYR A 122 -11.97 -30.64 10.55
C TYR A 122 -11.00 -31.66 9.94
N GLN A 123 -10.78 -31.51 8.66
CA GLN A 123 -9.78 -32.28 7.91
C GLN A 123 -8.75 -31.28 7.37
N ILE A 124 -7.49 -31.59 7.60
CA ILE A 124 -6.35 -30.82 7.09
C ILE A 124 -5.77 -31.61 5.93
N ASP A 125 -5.57 -30.98 4.78
CA ASP A 125 -4.85 -31.60 3.68
C ASP A 125 -3.37 -31.75 4.06
N ASP A 126 -2.94 -33.01 4.22
CA ASP A 126 -1.62 -33.34 4.78
C ASP A 126 -0.45 -32.79 3.94
N GLU A 127 -0.56 -32.75 2.62
CA GLU A 127 0.52 -32.26 1.76
C GLU A 127 0.57 -30.73 1.72
N ALA A 128 -0.55 -30.07 1.47
CA ALA A 128 -0.65 -28.62 1.43
C ALA A 128 -0.33 -27.99 2.79
N ALA A 129 -0.83 -28.61 3.88
CA ALA A 129 -0.63 -28.11 5.23
C ALA A 129 0.79 -28.35 5.76
N LYS A 130 1.46 -29.48 5.46
CA LYS A 130 2.86 -29.70 5.89
C LYS A 130 3.81 -28.63 5.39
N GLY A 131 3.70 -28.26 4.12
CA GLY A 131 4.48 -27.18 3.54
C GLY A 131 4.17 -25.84 4.20
N LEU A 132 2.89 -25.53 4.41
CA LEU A 132 2.45 -24.32 5.08
C LEU A 132 2.97 -24.25 6.52
N ILE A 133 2.77 -25.32 7.30
CA ILE A 133 3.22 -25.39 8.69
C ILE A 133 4.73 -25.20 8.80
N LYS A 134 5.52 -25.81 7.92
CA LYS A 134 6.98 -25.64 7.88
C LYS A 134 7.37 -24.17 7.70
N ASP A 135 6.76 -23.47 6.74
CA ASP A 135 7.06 -22.07 6.45
C ASP A 135 6.62 -21.17 7.62
N VAL A 136 5.45 -21.43 8.17
CA VAL A 136 4.91 -20.71 9.33
C VAL A 136 5.77 -20.91 10.57
N LEU A 137 6.21 -22.14 10.87
CA LEU A 137 7.10 -22.41 12.01
C LEU A 137 8.47 -21.75 11.86
N SER A 138 8.98 -21.61 10.63
CA SER A 138 10.27 -20.97 10.40
C SER A 138 10.22 -19.44 10.50
N THR A 139 9.11 -18.81 10.16
CA THR A 139 8.96 -17.35 10.07
C THR A 139 8.05 -16.73 11.13
N GLY A 140 7.21 -17.53 11.77
CA GLY A 140 6.13 -17.07 12.65
C GLY A 140 4.99 -16.37 11.91
N LYS A 141 5.01 -16.37 10.57
CA LYS A 141 4.06 -15.64 9.70
C LYS A 141 3.45 -16.57 8.66
N LEU A 142 2.20 -16.31 8.28
CA LEU A 142 1.62 -16.93 7.09
C LEU A 142 2.39 -16.50 5.83
N PRO A 143 2.70 -17.41 4.89
CA PRO A 143 3.28 -17.05 3.61
C PRO A 143 2.42 -16.07 2.81
N SER A 144 3.07 -15.31 1.95
CA SER A 144 2.37 -14.42 1.01
C SER A 144 1.52 -15.24 0.06
N ASP A 145 0.20 -15.03 0.11
CA ASP A 145 -0.78 -15.73 -0.74
C ASP A 145 -2.16 -15.07 -0.65
N VAL A 146 -3.11 -15.60 -1.39
CA VAL A 146 -4.54 -15.34 -1.24
C VAL A 146 -5.18 -16.57 -0.60
N TYR A 147 -5.73 -16.38 0.59
CA TYR A 147 -6.45 -17.41 1.33
C TYR A 147 -7.94 -17.16 1.17
N THR A 148 -8.60 -18.05 0.43
CA THR A 148 -10.05 -17.99 0.19
C THR A 148 -10.77 -18.82 1.24
N PHE A 149 -11.72 -18.17 1.91
CA PHE A 149 -12.62 -18.78 2.88
C PHE A 149 -13.97 -18.95 2.23
N GLN A 150 -14.53 -20.14 2.31
CA GLN A 150 -15.90 -20.40 1.91
C GLN A 150 -16.69 -20.89 3.13
N VAL A 151 -17.80 -20.21 3.41
CA VAL A 151 -18.74 -20.54 4.47
C VAL A 151 -20.03 -20.98 3.82
N ILE A 152 -20.57 -22.13 4.23
CA ILE A 152 -21.81 -22.69 3.72
C ILE A 152 -22.72 -23.01 4.90
N LEU A 153 -23.95 -22.49 4.90
CA LEU A 153 -24.99 -22.86 5.85
C LEU A 153 -25.84 -23.97 5.26
N VAL A 154 -25.94 -25.08 5.98
CA VAL A 154 -26.76 -26.22 5.58
C VAL A 154 -27.75 -26.57 6.66
N GLU A 155 -28.89 -27.17 6.27
CA GLU A 155 -29.87 -27.70 7.18
C GLU A 155 -29.31 -28.90 7.94
N ALA A 156 -29.44 -28.92 9.28
CA ALA A 156 -28.84 -29.97 10.10
C ALA A 156 -29.39 -31.37 9.79
N ASN A 157 -30.70 -31.50 9.57
CA ASN A 157 -31.37 -32.78 9.31
C ASN A 157 -31.27 -33.22 7.84
N ASN A 158 -30.91 -32.31 6.93
CA ASN A 158 -30.72 -32.57 5.52
C ASN A 158 -29.53 -31.77 4.99
N GLN A 159 -28.34 -32.27 5.27
CA GLN A 159 -27.09 -31.58 4.90
C GLN A 159 -26.87 -31.41 3.38
N GLY A 160 -27.71 -31.99 2.54
CA GLY A 160 -27.80 -31.70 1.10
C GLY A 160 -28.55 -30.40 0.80
N ASN A 161 -29.36 -29.91 1.75
CA ASN A 161 -30.10 -28.65 1.63
C ASN A 161 -29.21 -27.50 2.10
N GLN A 162 -28.69 -26.72 1.16
CA GLN A 162 -27.92 -25.53 1.42
C GLN A 162 -28.86 -24.33 1.49
N PHE A 163 -28.79 -23.57 2.57
CA PHE A 163 -29.52 -22.29 2.69
C PHE A 163 -28.80 -21.18 1.93
N ASP A 164 -27.52 -20.97 2.26
CA ASP A 164 -26.75 -19.88 1.67
C ASP A 164 -25.24 -20.18 1.75
N SER A 165 -24.44 -19.41 0.99
CA SER A 165 -22.97 -19.51 1.03
C SER A 165 -22.31 -18.17 0.80
N GLU A 166 -21.19 -17.96 1.49
CA GLU A 166 -20.37 -16.76 1.38
C GLU A 166 -18.93 -17.15 1.06
N VAL A 167 -18.28 -16.39 0.18
CA VAL A 167 -16.87 -16.59 -0.19
C VAL A 167 -16.14 -15.26 -0.06
N PHE A 168 -15.01 -15.27 0.65
CA PHE A 168 -14.19 -14.08 0.80
C PHE A 168 -12.69 -14.42 0.85
N ASP A 169 -11.87 -13.45 0.46
CA ASP A 169 -10.43 -13.57 0.39
C ASP A 169 -9.73 -12.80 1.51
N ILE A 170 -8.72 -13.44 2.13
CA ILE A 170 -7.71 -12.77 2.94
C ILE A 170 -6.40 -12.79 2.17
N ARG A 171 -5.89 -11.61 1.85
CA ARG A 171 -4.62 -11.45 1.14
C ARG A 171 -3.51 -11.17 2.13
N VAL A 172 -2.45 -11.96 2.08
CA VAL A 172 -1.24 -11.81 2.87
C VAL A 172 -0.09 -11.45 1.93
N SER A 173 0.59 -10.33 2.14
CA SER A 173 1.64 -9.82 1.24
C SER A 173 3.05 -9.91 1.83
N ASN A 174 3.20 -9.90 3.16
CA ASN A 174 4.47 -9.92 3.88
C ASN A 174 5.48 -8.88 3.34
N PRO A 175 5.14 -7.61 3.30
CA PRO A 175 6.02 -6.60 2.76
C PRO A 175 7.32 -6.48 3.58
N HIS A 176 8.43 -6.21 2.92
CA HIS A 176 9.77 -6.20 3.53
C HIS A 176 10.73 -5.21 2.90
N LYS A 177 10.33 -4.49 1.85
CA LYS A 177 11.17 -3.55 1.12
C LYS A 177 10.73 -2.11 1.35
N LEU A 178 11.68 -1.26 1.75
CA LEU A 178 11.47 0.18 1.86
C LEU A 178 12.81 0.90 1.70
N ASP A 179 13.15 1.28 0.48
CA ASP A 179 14.39 1.92 0.12
C ASP A 179 14.14 3.35 -0.35
N LEU A 180 14.84 4.33 0.21
CA LEU A 180 14.78 5.70 -0.27
C LEU A 180 15.62 5.85 -1.54
N VAL A 181 15.13 6.67 -2.48
CA VAL A 181 15.77 6.88 -3.78
C VAL A 181 16.24 8.33 -3.94
N PHE A 182 15.37 9.30 -3.65
CA PHE A 182 15.62 10.73 -3.87
C PHE A 182 14.66 11.59 -3.05
N PRO A 183 15.08 12.77 -2.57
CA PRO A 183 16.37 13.44 -2.74
C PRO A 183 17.41 13.01 -1.71
N GLY A 184 18.68 13.17 -2.05
CA GLY A 184 19.76 13.02 -1.10
C GLY A 184 20.41 11.65 -1.08
N ALA A 185 21.04 11.33 0.03
CA ALA A 185 21.75 10.08 0.31
C ALA A 185 21.61 9.72 1.80
N PRO A 186 21.98 8.49 2.21
CA PRO A 186 21.98 8.09 3.61
C PRO A 186 22.74 9.09 4.50
N ALA A 187 22.13 9.46 5.62
CA ALA A 187 22.72 10.41 6.55
C ALA A 187 23.87 9.75 7.34
N SER A 188 25.11 10.10 7.04
CA SER A 188 26.32 9.52 7.66
C SER A 188 26.70 10.18 9.00
N GLY A 189 25.92 11.17 9.45
CA GLY A 189 26.23 11.95 10.67
C GLY A 189 27.05 13.22 10.41
N ASP A 190 27.76 13.36 9.30
CA ASP A 190 28.35 14.64 8.86
C ASP A 190 27.44 15.32 7.82
N MET A 191 27.00 16.54 8.14
CA MET A 191 26.17 17.34 7.24
C MET A 191 26.87 17.68 5.90
N LYS A 192 28.19 17.59 5.84
CA LYS A 192 28.96 17.83 4.62
C LYS A 192 28.75 16.77 3.55
N ASP A 193 28.39 15.56 3.97
CA ASP A 193 28.16 14.43 3.07
C ASP A 193 26.74 14.46 2.46
N CYS A 194 25.88 15.39 2.90
CA CYS A 194 24.55 15.53 2.36
C CYS A 194 24.59 16.13 0.94
N PRO A 195 24.10 15.43 -0.08
CA PRO A 195 24.06 15.94 -1.45
C PRO A 195 23.33 17.28 -1.57
N VAL A 196 23.84 18.15 -2.45
CA VAL A 196 23.23 19.46 -2.69
C VAL A 196 22.14 19.33 -3.74
N ILE A 197 20.96 19.89 -3.44
CA ILE A 197 19.85 20.03 -4.40
C ILE A 197 19.54 21.50 -4.64
N PHE A 198 19.10 21.82 -5.85
CA PHE A 198 18.89 23.22 -6.32
C PHE A 198 17.42 23.60 -6.46
N THR A 199 16.51 22.77 -6.03
CA THR A 199 15.07 23.02 -6.07
C THR A 199 14.49 23.02 -4.68
N ASN A 200 13.69 24.04 -4.35
CA ASN A 200 12.92 24.10 -3.12
C ASN A 200 11.63 23.26 -3.17
N LEU A 201 11.38 22.64 -4.32
CA LEU A 201 10.27 21.73 -4.56
C LEU A 201 10.80 20.34 -4.98
N PRO A 202 11.54 19.63 -4.13
CA PRO A 202 12.08 18.34 -4.49
C PRO A 202 10.96 17.30 -4.67
N GLN A 203 11.15 16.38 -5.61
CA GLN A 203 10.34 15.19 -5.72
C GLN A 203 10.94 14.12 -4.79
N PHE A 204 10.18 13.69 -3.80
CA PHE A 204 10.55 12.57 -2.95
C PHE A 204 10.16 11.26 -3.63
N ARG A 205 11.07 10.29 -3.62
CA ARG A 205 10.88 8.97 -4.22
C ARG A 205 11.45 7.89 -3.32
N TRP A 206 10.74 6.79 -3.22
CA TRP A 206 11.18 5.57 -2.54
C TRP A 206 10.71 4.34 -3.31
N GLU A 207 11.26 3.18 -3.02
CA GLU A 207 10.82 1.89 -3.52
C GLU A 207 10.30 1.06 -2.38
N SER A 208 9.13 0.45 -2.54
CA SER A 208 8.50 -0.35 -1.50
C SER A 208 7.48 -1.31 -2.08
N ASP A 209 7.28 -2.42 -1.39
CA ASP A 209 6.19 -3.38 -1.58
C ASP A 209 5.02 -3.15 -0.59
N MET A 210 5.09 -2.11 0.22
CA MET A 210 4.04 -1.67 1.14
C MET A 210 3.02 -0.76 0.44
N ARG A 211 1.90 -0.50 1.12
CA ARG A 211 0.80 0.30 0.55
C ARG A 211 0.56 1.63 1.23
N GLN A 212 0.97 1.74 2.48
CA GLN A 212 0.74 2.92 3.30
C GLN A 212 2.05 3.46 3.82
N PHE A 213 2.19 4.77 3.78
CA PHE A 213 3.44 5.43 4.14
C PHE A 213 3.19 6.70 4.94
N ARG A 214 4.08 6.96 5.87
CA ARG A 214 4.23 8.26 6.52
C ARG A 214 5.59 8.83 6.14
N VAL A 215 5.61 9.94 5.43
CA VAL A 215 6.84 10.65 5.07
C VAL A 215 7.06 11.78 6.06
N ILE A 216 8.26 11.87 6.61
CA ILE A 216 8.66 12.89 7.59
C ILE A 216 9.87 13.62 7.03
N VAL A 217 9.84 14.96 7.06
CA VAL A 217 10.97 15.82 6.67
C VAL A 217 11.22 16.83 7.78
N ALA A 218 12.48 16.97 8.20
CA ALA A 218 12.89 17.91 9.24
C ALA A 218 14.17 18.67 8.84
N PRO A 219 14.36 19.90 9.29
CA PRO A 219 15.63 20.60 9.16
C PRO A 219 16.65 19.97 10.13
N LEU A 220 17.86 19.74 9.64
CA LEU A 220 18.98 19.26 10.45
C LEU A 220 19.83 20.46 10.89
N ARG A 221 20.03 20.62 12.17
CA ARG A 221 20.91 21.66 12.76
C ARG A 221 22.32 21.14 12.91
N ARG A 222 23.29 22.05 12.99
CA ARG A 222 24.68 21.67 13.18
C ARG A 222 24.87 20.94 14.52
N GLY A 223 25.42 19.72 14.46
CA GLY A 223 25.66 18.89 15.64
C GLY A 223 24.41 18.17 16.17
N GLU A 224 23.28 18.29 15.48
CA GLU A 224 22.05 17.56 15.80
C GLU A 224 22.09 16.17 15.15
N ASP A 225 21.66 15.18 15.89
CA ASP A 225 21.48 13.83 15.36
C ASP A 225 20.27 13.78 14.41
N PRO A 226 20.39 13.11 13.25
CA PRO A 226 19.32 12.99 12.27
C PRO A 226 18.00 12.42 12.83
N GLU A 227 18.08 11.41 13.69
CA GLU A 227 16.93 10.80 14.35
C GLU A 227 16.22 11.80 15.26
N SER A 228 17.01 12.54 16.05
CA SER A 228 16.49 13.58 16.94
C SER A 228 15.81 14.70 16.17
N ALA A 229 16.36 15.10 15.03
CA ALA A 229 15.76 16.14 14.18
C ALA A 229 14.37 15.71 13.66
N LEU A 230 14.21 14.46 13.21
CA LEU A 230 12.95 13.92 12.73
C LEU A 230 11.89 13.81 13.83
N ASN A 231 12.31 13.51 15.05
CA ASN A 231 11.39 13.33 16.17
C ASN A 231 10.98 14.65 16.83
N ASN A 232 11.90 15.63 16.93
CA ASN A 232 11.70 16.85 17.70
C ASN A 232 11.11 18.02 16.90
N ASP A 233 11.45 18.17 15.62
CA ASP A 233 11.03 19.33 14.81
C ASP A 233 10.63 18.94 13.39
N PRO A 234 9.68 18.00 13.21
CA PRO A 234 9.23 17.64 11.86
C PRO A 234 8.50 18.82 11.22
N ARG A 235 9.04 19.33 10.12
CA ARG A 235 8.43 20.43 9.34
C ARG A 235 7.37 19.94 8.39
N PHE A 236 7.41 18.66 8.06
CA PHE A 236 6.48 18.02 7.18
C PHE A 236 6.24 16.58 7.67
N THR A 237 4.99 16.25 7.88
CA THR A 237 4.56 14.88 8.13
C THR A 237 3.29 14.66 7.35
N ARG A 238 3.28 13.67 6.46
CA ARG A 238 2.09 13.34 5.68
C ARG A 238 1.96 11.85 5.44
N PHE A 239 0.71 11.40 5.45
CA PHE A 239 0.35 10.02 5.13
C PHE A 239 -0.01 9.88 3.65
N PHE A 240 0.47 8.81 3.03
CA PHE A 240 0.20 8.45 1.65
C PHE A 240 -0.33 7.03 1.57
N VAL A 241 -1.31 6.82 0.68
CA VAL A 241 -1.88 5.49 0.40
C VAL A 241 -1.85 5.26 -1.10
N LEU A 242 -1.27 4.12 -1.53
CA LEU A 242 -1.21 3.75 -2.94
C LEU A 242 -2.59 3.45 -3.50
N GLN A 243 -2.76 3.69 -4.80
CA GLN A 243 -3.96 3.32 -5.53
C GLN A 243 -4.21 1.80 -5.46
N GLY A 244 -5.42 1.39 -5.08
CA GLY A 244 -5.78 -0.02 -4.87
C GLY A 244 -5.42 -0.56 -3.49
N GLY A 245 -4.81 0.23 -2.61
CA GLY A 245 -4.79 -0.03 -1.18
C GLY A 245 -6.22 0.09 -0.64
N GLY A 246 -6.74 -0.99 -0.06
CA GLY A 246 -8.09 -1.00 0.51
C GLY A 246 -8.29 0.15 1.51
N ASN A 247 -9.54 0.55 1.66
CA ASN A 247 -9.95 1.63 2.55
C ASN A 247 -9.62 1.26 3.99
N THR A 248 -8.41 1.55 4.43
CA THR A 248 -7.96 1.26 5.79
C THR A 248 -8.56 2.28 6.73
N GLY A 249 -9.52 1.83 7.51
CA GLY A 249 -10.06 2.62 8.60
C GLY A 249 -8.95 3.08 9.54
N LEU A 250 -8.99 4.38 9.89
CA LEU A 250 -8.37 5.00 11.06
C LEU A 250 -6.95 4.50 11.43
N VAL A 251 -5.95 5.10 10.85
CA VAL A 251 -4.62 5.10 11.49
C VAL A 251 -4.74 5.92 12.78
N ALA A 252 -4.82 5.22 13.90
CA ALA A 252 -4.81 5.85 15.21
C ALA A 252 -3.46 6.56 15.41
N GLY A 253 -3.47 7.89 15.50
CA GLY A 253 -2.28 8.65 15.88
C GLY A 253 -2.09 10.02 15.25
N GLY A 254 -2.90 10.44 14.29
CA GLY A 254 -2.81 11.78 13.71
C GLY A 254 -4.11 12.56 13.88
N ASN A 255 -4.10 13.58 14.72
CA ASN A 255 -5.27 14.43 15.03
C ASN A 255 -5.68 15.39 13.90
N ARG A 256 -5.24 15.17 12.64
CA ARG A 256 -5.58 16.07 11.52
C ARG A 256 -5.97 15.25 10.29
N PHE A 257 -7.25 15.17 10.02
CA PHE A 257 -7.87 14.55 8.84
C PHE A 257 -7.36 15.07 7.48
N ASN A 258 -6.63 16.20 7.45
CA ASN A 258 -6.15 16.84 6.24
C ASN A 258 -4.76 16.37 5.77
N ASP A 259 -4.09 15.51 6.53
CA ASP A 259 -2.70 15.10 6.24
C ASP A 259 -2.58 13.79 5.46
N ARG A 260 -3.69 13.22 5.01
CA ARG A 260 -3.72 11.97 4.25
C ARG A 260 -3.94 12.21 2.76
N VAL A 261 -3.07 11.65 1.93
CA VAL A 261 -3.19 11.64 0.46
C VAL A 261 -3.46 10.21 0.01
N GLU A 262 -4.64 9.99 -0.57
CA GLU A 262 -5.06 8.69 -1.06
C GLU A 262 -4.89 8.56 -2.57
N GLY A 263 -4.71 7.31 -3.03
CA GLY A 263 -4.70 6.99 -4.45
C GLY A 263 -3.48 7.47 -5.21
N ILE A 264 -2.32 7.64 -4.55
CA ILE A 264 -1.09 7.93 -5.28
C ILE A 264 -0.73 6.77 -6.21
N PRO A 265 -0.37 7.05 -7.47
CA PRO A 265 -0.11 6.00 -8.45
C PRO A 265 1.22 5.27 -8.22
N ASN A 266 2.14 5.89 -7.50
CA ASN A 266 3.48 5.37 -7.24
C ASN A 266 4.05 5.88 -5.91
N THR A 267 5.17 5.33 -5.51
CA THR A 267 5.90 5.69 -4.29
C THR A 267 6.71 6.97 -4.49
N SER A 268 6.03 8.05 -4.85
CA SER A 268 6.64 9.36 -5.03
C SER A 268 5.64 10.49 -4.78
N PHE A 269 6.15 11.64 -4.32
CA PHE A 269 5.39 12.87 -4.27
C PHE A 269 6.27 14.09 -4.52
N GLN A 270 5.67 15.12 -5.12
CA GLN A 270 6.29 16.43 -5.27
C GLN A 270 6.08 17.21 -3.97
N PHE A 271 7.17 17.76 -3.39
CA PHE A 271 7.04 18.65 -2.23
C PHE A 271 6.12 19.82 -2.58
N PRO A 272 5.15 20.15 -1.72
CA PRO A 272 4.15 21.16 -2.07
C PRO A 272 4.73 22.56 -2.13
N SER A 273 4.25 23.34 -3.11
CA SER A 273 4.60 24.75 -3.31
C SER A 273 3.67 25.70 -2.57
N SER A 274 2.55 25.21 -2.02
CA SER A 274 1.53 26.01 -1.36
C SER A 274 0.79 25.23 -0.28
N GLY A 275 0.11 25.92 0.61
CA GLY A 275 -0.64 25.37 1.74
C GLY A 275 -0.04 25.75 3.08
N GLU A 276 -0.53 25.20 4.17
CA GLU A 276 -0.03 25.41 5.53
C GLU A 276 1.37 24.85 5.81
N ILE A 277 2.01 24.27 4.80
CA ILE A 277 3.28 23.59 4.90
C ILE A 277 4.40 24.61 4.74
N LEU A 278 5.32 24.60 5.69
CA LEU A 278 6.51 25.45 5.65
C LEU A 278 7.37 25.08 4.45
N VAL A 279 7.55 26.02 3.53
CA VAL A 279 8.44 25.89 2.37
C VAL A 279 9.85 25.57 2.84
N LEU A 280 10.53 24.66 2.14
CA LEU A 280 11.96 24.39 2.39
C LEU A 280 12.77 25.67 2.16
N ARG A 281 13.62 26.02 3.14
CA ARG A 281 14.41 27.25 3.11
C ARG A 281 15.77 26.98 2.47
N PRO A 282 16.18 27.79 1.48
CA PRO A 282 17.52 27.72 0.90
C PRO A 282 18.65 27.84 1.95
N GLY A 283 19.77 27.18 1.72
CA GLY A 283 20.92 27.19 2.62
C GLY A 283 20.74 26.35 3.90
N LYS A 284 19.74 25.49 3.94
CA LYS A 284 19.50 24.57 5.06
C LYS A 284 19.73 23.14 4.62
N THR A 285 20.15 22.32 5.58
CA THR A 285 20.19 20.86 5.43
C THR A 285 18.92 20.27 5.99
N TYR A 286 18.40 19.27 5.32
CA TYR A 286 17.19 18.54 5.70
C TYR A 286 17.48 17.07 5.79
N VAL A 287 16.80 16.41 6.69
CA VAL A 287 16.72 14.96 6.80
C VAL A 287 15.29 14.51 6.55
N TRP A 288 15.14 13.32 6.03
CA TRP A 288 13.83 12.73 5.81
C TRP A 288 13.87 11.20 5.90
N ARG A 289 12.74 10.64 6.24
CA ARG A 289 12.49 9.20 6.20
C ARG A 289 11.08 8.91 5.72
N VAL A 290 10.89 7.67 5.32
CA VAL A 290 9.58 7.08 5.11
C VAL A 290 9.36 6.00 6.16
N ILE A 291 8.17 5.98 6.73
CA ILE A 291 7.71 4.91 7.60
C ILE A 291 6.61 4.18 6.86
N GLY A 292 6.86 2.96 6.43
CA GLY A 292 5.86 2.05 5.92
C GLY A 292 4.96 1.59 7.05
N ILE A 293 3.67 1.49 6.80
CA ILE A 293 2.71 0.99 7.77
C ILE A 293 2.24 -0.37 7.28
N ILE A 294 2.55 -1.38 8.07
CA ILE A 294 2.20 -2.78 7.82
C ILE A 294 0.97 -3.10 8.66
N GLU A 295 -0.14 -3.43 8.01
CA GLU A 295 -1.34 -3.89 8.70
C GLU A 295 -1.17 -5.36 9.07
N THR A 296 -1.24 -5.64 10.35
CA THR A 296 -1.10 -7.00 10.87
C THR A 296 -2.38 -7.44 11.58
N SER A 297 -2.50 -8.73 11.81
CA SER A 297 -3.58 -9.29 12.62
C SER A 297 -3.65 -8.75 14.04
N SER A 298 -2.53 -8.23 14.57
CA SER A 298 -2.46 -7.61 15.92
C SER A 298 -2.55 -6.07 15.89
N GLY A 299 -2.75 -5.44 14.72
CA GLY A 299 -2.78 -3.99 14.54
C GLY A 299 -1.69 -3.51 13.59
N SER A 300 -1.55 -2.19 13.46
CA SER A 300 -0.56 -1.59 12.56
C SER A 300 0.83 -1.58 13.17
N THR A 301 1.83 -1.99 12.40
CA THR A 301 3.25 -1.98 12.79
C THR A 301 4.04 -1.05 11.86
N PRO A 302 4.82 -0.11 12.40
CA PRO A 302 5.70 0.73 11.58
C PRO A 302 6.91 -0.06 11.08
N PHE A 303 7.31 0.23 9.85
CA PHE A 303 8.55 -0.24 9.24
C PHE A 303 9.34 0.99 8.76
N GLU A 304 10.45 1.31 9.38
CA GLU A 304 11.20 2.53 9.13
C GLU A 304 12.26 2.33 8.06
N SER A 305 12.36 3.29 7.14
CA SER A 305 13.47 3.36 6.20
C SER A 305 14.74 3.87 6.88
N GLU A 306 15.86 3.79 6.18
CA GLU A 306 17.03 4.62 6.49
C GLU A 306 16.65 6.11 6.49
N ILE A 307 17.50 6.93 7.11
CA ILE A 307 17.36 8.39 7.05
C ILE A 307 18.23 8.91 5.92
N TYR A 308 17.64 9.70 5.02
CA TYR A 308 18.38 10.41 4.00
C TYR A 308 18.54 11.88 4.37
N CYS A 309 19.63 12.49 3.90
CA CYS A 309 19.84 13.92 4.03
C CYS A 309 20.11 14.58 2.67
N PHE A 310 19.80 15.88 2.58
CA PHE A 310 20.14 16.74 1.46
C PHE A 310 20.35 18.17 1.95
N HIS A 311 21.22 18.89 1.26
CA HIS A 311 21.41 20.33 1.47
C HIS A 311 20.70 21.11 0.37
N LEU A 312 19.83 22.05 0.75
CA LEU A 312 19.17 22.94 -0.21
C LEU A 312 20.07 24.14 -0.50
N ALA A 313 20.52 24.27 -1.72
CA ALA A 313 21.39 25.37 -2.14
C ALA A 313 20.75 26.73 -1.87
N ASN A 314 21.55 27.68 -1.37
CA ASN A 314 21.13 29.07 -1.28
C ASN A 314 21.48 29.78 -2.58
N LEU A 315 20.52 29.87 -3.47
CA LEU A 315 20.69 30.48 -4.78
C LEU A 315 20.94 31.99 -4.73
N ASP A 316 20.57 32.67 -3.64
CA ASP A 316 20.77 34.10 -3.48
C ASP A 316 22.21 34.51 -3.10
N LYS A 317 22.99 33.55 -2.58
CA LYS A 317 24.38 33.77 -2.11
C LYS A 317 25.45 33.23 -3.05
N VAL A 318 25.04 32.58 -4.11
CA VAL A 318 25.95 31.95 -5.03
C VAL A 318 26.01 32.82 -6.28
N ASP A 319 27.20 32.97 -6.79
CA ASP A 319 27.39 33.29 -8.22
C ASP A 319 26.83 32.08 -8.99
N THR A 320 25.51 32.15 -9.20
CA THR A 320 24.60 31.04 -9.47
C THR A 320 24.90 30.27 -10.75
N GLY A 321 25.64 30.93 -11.64
CA GLY A 321 26.06 30.33 -12.89
C GLY A 321 27.02 29.17 -12.71
N MET A 322 27.98 29.32 -11.81
CA MET A 322 29.13 28.42 -11.75
C MET A 322 28.89 27.11 -11.03
N GLN A 323 28.17 27.15 -9.89
CA GLN A 323 27.89 25.91 -9.15
C GLN A 323 26.84 25.05 -9.85
N GLN A 324 25.84 25.64 -10.50
CA GLN A 324 24.92 24.90 -11.34
C GLN A 324 25.64 24.21 -12.50
N LEU A 325 26.63 24.91 -13.11
CA LEU A 325 27.42 24.35 -14.18
C LEU A 325 28.27 23.17 -13.69
N ASN A 326 28.93 23.29 -12.55
CA ASN A 326 29.73 22.19 -11.99
C ASN A 326 28.89 20.95 -11.71
N VAL A 327 27.66 21.08 -11.20
CA VAL A 327 26.75 19.95 -11.00
C VAL A 327 26.29 19.35 -12.33
N ILE A 328 26.02 20.20 -13.34
CA ILE A 328 25.68 19.71 -14.69
C ILE A 328 26.86 18.94 -15.27
N LEU A 329 28.06 19.48 -15.17
CA LEU A 329 29.26 18.83 -15.64
C LEU A 329 29.57 17.51 -14.90
N LYS A 330 29.37 17.49 -13.58
CA LYS A 330 29.51 16.27 -12.77
C LYS A 330 28.53 15.18 -13.20
N ASN A 331 27.28 15.55 -13.46
CA ASN A 331 26.26 14.62 -13.94
C ASN A 331 26.48 14.14 -15.38
N LEU A 332 27.05 14.99 -16.24
CA LEU A 332 27.36 14.64 -17.64
C LEU A 332 28.58 13.77 -17.75
N LEU A 333 29.66 14.11 -17.04
CA LEU A 333 30.95 13.50 -17.17
C LEU A 333 31.13 12.28 -16.24
N GLY A 334 30.26 12.15 -15.23
CA GLY A 334 30.32 11.06 -14.27
C GLY A 334 31.72 10.93 -13.63
N SER A 335 32.35 9.76 -13.75
CA SER A 335 33.71 9.49 -13.24
C SER A 335 34.81 10.31 -13.92
N ASP A 336 34.58 10.83 -15.11
CA ASP A 336 35.58 11.61 -15.83
C ASP A 336 35.62 13.07 -15.33
N TYR A 337 34.62 13.54 -14.62
CA TYR A 337 34.60 14.86 -13.99
C TYR A 337 35.82 15.06 -13.07
N GLU A 338 36.09 14.11 -12.19
CA GLU A 338 37.21 14.21 -11.23
C GLU A 338 38.59 14.13 -11.93
N LYS A 339 38.68 13.45 -13.06
CA LYS A 339 39.93 13.42 -13.87
C LYS A 339 40.21 14.73 -14.58
N ILE A 340 39.16 15.48 -14.91
CA ILE A 340 39.26 16.73 -15.67
C ILE A 340 39.34 17.94 -14.75
N PHE A 341 38.46 18.00 -13.74
CA PHE A 341 38.26 19.18 -12.87
C PHE A 341 38.71 18.94 -11.42
N GLY A 342 39.02 17.71 -11.02
CA GLY A 342 39.49 17.34 -9.70
C GLY A 342 40.97 17.72 -9.47
N GLU A 343 41.47 17.40 -8.26
CA GLU A 343 42.86 17.65 -7.87
C GLU A 343 43.81 16.89 -8.79
N GLY A 344 44.73 17.62 -9.47
CA GLY A 344 45.62 17.07 -10.49
C GLY A 344 44.98 16.90 -11.88
N GLY A 345 43.76 17.32 -12.10
CA GLY A 345 43.12 17.27 -13.41
C GLY A 345 43.55 18.39 -14.35
N GLU A 346 43.36 18.21 -15.67
CA GLU A 346 43.79 19.16 -16.70
C GLU A 346 43.19 20.55 -16.54
N LEU A 347 42.01 20.66 -15.95
CA LEU A 347 41.26 21.90 -15.72
C LEU A 347 41.08 22.19 -14.24
N GLU A 348 41.98 21.73 -13.38
CA GLU A 348 41.95 22.02 -11.96
C GLU A 348 41.90 23.54 -11.72
N GLY A 349 40.97 24.00 -10.90
CA GLY A 349 40.78 25.43 -10.59
C GLY A 349 40.18 26.26 -11.72
N TYR A 350 39.85 25.65 -12.86
CA TYR A 350 39.23 26.36 -13.97
C TYR A 350 37.77 26.75 -13.63
N SER A 351 37.45 27.99 -13.90
CA SER A 351 36.09 28.55 -13.72
C SER A 351 35.58 29.06 -15.07
N PRO A 352 34.64 28.36 -15.73
CA PRO A 352 34.13 28.79 -17.01
C PRO A 352 33.39 30.12 -16.86
N LYS A 353 33.71 31.08 -17.71
CA LYS A 353 33.09 32.44 -17.71
C LYS A 353 31.88 32.54 -18.64
N ARG A 354 31.72 31.57 -19.53
CA ARG A 354 30.70 31.60 -20.60
C ARG A 354 30.33 30.20 -21.01
N ILE A 355 29.05 30.02 -21.23
CA ILE A 355 28.49 28.75 -21.74
C ILE A 355 27.89 29.03 -23.11
N THR A 356 28.32 28.31 -24.13
CA THR A 356 27.74 28.37 -25.47
C THR A 356 27.13 27.00 -25.81
N PHE A 357 25.92 26.99 -26.35
CA PHE A 357 25.26 25.81 -26.85
C PHE A 357 24.73 26.12 -28.24
N ASP A 358 25.12 25.33 -29.27
CA ASP A 358 24.85 25.59 -30.68
C ASP A 358 25.23 27.03 -31.11
N GLY A 359 26.38 27.51 -30.65
CA GLY A 359 26.94 28.82 -30.97
C GLY A 359 26.20 29.99 -30.30
N LYS A 360 25.24 29.75 -29.41
CA LYS A 360 24.53 30.81 -28.69
C LYS A 360 24.87 30.74 -27.20
N ASP A 361 25.01 31.95 -26.61
CA ASP A 361 25.16 32.02 -25.15
C ASP A 361 23.91 31.51 -24.46
N VAL A 362 24.09 30.69 -23.46
CA VAL A 362 23.00 30.12 -22.64
C VAL A 362 23.34 30.24 -21.16
N THR A 363 22.31 30.43 -20.36
CA THR A 363 22.45 30.32 -18.90
C THR A 363 22.55 28.86 -18.49
N PRO A 364 23.13 28.55 -17.30
CA PRO A 364 23.16 27.18 -16.78
C PRO A 364 21.78 26.51 -16.71
N GLY A 365 20.73 27.27 -16.35
CA GLY A 365 19.36 26.79 -16.32
C GLY A 365 18.83 26.40 -17.71
N GLU A 366 19.08 27.22 -18.73
CA GLU A 366 18.70 26.93 -20.12
C GLU A 366 19.45 25.70 -20.66
N LEU A 367 20.75 25.58 -20.33
CA LEU A 367 21.55 24.41 -20.68
C LEU A 367 20.90 23.14 -20.11
N LEU A 368 20.54 23.16 -18.84
CA LEU A 368 19.92 22.02 -18.15
C LEU A 368 18.60 21.59 -18.79
N VAL A 369 17.74 22.55 -19.16
CA VAL A 369 16.48 22.29 -19.89
C VAL A 369 16.74 21.64 -21.25
N ARG A 370 17.75 22.14 -21.97
CA ARG A 370 18.11 21.59 -23.29
C ARG A 370 18.70 20.20 -23.19
N LEU A 371 19.59 19.96 -22.23
CA LEU A 371 20.17 18.65 -21.97
C LEU A 371 19.12 17.60 -21.57
N ARG A 372 18.17 17.96 -20.73
CA ARG A 372 17.04 17.05 -20.39
C ARG A 372 16.23 16.65 -21.62
N LYS A 373 15.98 17.58 -22.55
CA LYS A 373 15.29 17.28 -23.81
C LYS A 373 16.09 16.40 -24.77
N MET A 374 17.41 16.33 -24.57
CA MET A 374 18.32 15.55 -25.42
C MET A 374 18.76 14.22 -24.81
N ASN A 375 18.42 13.96 -23.54
CA ASN A 375 18.92 12.79 -22.79
C ASN A 375 18.65 11.44 -23.49
N ASP A 376 17.59 11.34 -24.30
CA ASP A 376 17.27 10.15 -25.08
C ASP A 376 18.15 9.99 -26.35
N LYS A 377 18.93 11.01 -26.70
CA LYS A 377 19.75 11.03 -27.92
C LYS A 377 21.25 10.89 -27.66
N PHE A 378 21.73 11.07 -26.43
CA PHE A 378 23.14 10.96 -26.09
C PHE A 378 23.52 9.51 -25.80
N LYS A 379 24.02 8.79 -26.79
CA LYS A 379 24.66 7.47 -26.59
C LYS A 379 26.20 7.51 -26.60
N GLY A 380 26.80 8.69 -26.60
CA GLY A 380 28.24 8.86 -26.53
C GLY A 380 28.64 10.31 -26.83
N TYR A 381 29.67 10.80 -26.18
CA TYR A 381 30.33 12.08 -26.47
C TYR A 381 31.85 11.85 -26.65
N LYS A 382 32.45 12.64 -27.46
CA LYS A 382 33.88 12.72 -27.60
C LYS A 382 34.30 14.14 -27.26
N ILE A 383 35.24 14.29 -26.36
CA ILE A 383 35.88 15.58 -26.04
C ILE A 383 37.07 15.68 -26.98
N GLU A 384 37.08 16.71 -27.81
CA GLU A 384 38.23 17.07 -28.67
C GLU A 384 39.03 18.21 -28.04
#